data_6da6558307ab2dc9b4bb6dd7eaeef6c3
#
_entry.id   6da6558307ab2dc9b4bb6dd7eaeef6c3
#
_cell.length_a   1.000
_cell.length_b   1.000
_cell.length_c   1.000
_cell.angle_alpha   90.00
_cell.angle_beta   90.00
_cell.angle_gamma   90.00
#
_symmetry.space_group_name_H-M   'P 1'
#
loop_
_entity.id
_entity.type
_entity.pdbx_description
1 polymer ?
#
loop_
_entity_poly.entity_id
_entity_poly.type
_entity_poly.pdbx_seq_one_letter_code
_entity_poly.pdbx_strand_id
1 'polypeptide(L)'
;MLPGRSAGYAQVRERVLALLTGRYEQADPKTRLVRLPVPAGLVDATEQLRQVQRQKTAAFEAGDFDSAAALRAREKQLRAEKLRLEHEWAAGVDVRAVIAENQRVHRELDRLRDLLRQHGIEPDGGTARTA
;
A
#
# COMPACT_ATOMS: atom_id res chain seq x y z
N MET A 1 -23.47 16.27 11.97
CA MET A 1 -22.26 15.90 11.17
C MET A 1 -21.97 16.99 10.16
N LEU A 2 -20.73 17.38 10.06
CA LEU A 2 -20.31 18.43 9.13
C LEU A 2 -19.95 17.80 7.77
N PRO A 3 -20.63 18.18 6.69
CA PRO A 3 -20.39 17.56 5.39
C PRO A 3 -18.95 17.70 4.90
N GLY A 4 -18.35 18.87 5.06
CA GLY A 4 -16.95 19.08 4.65
C GLY A 4 -15.96 18.23 5.42
N ARG A 5 -16.24 18.04 6.70
CA ARG A 5 -15.42 17.17 7.55
C ARG A 5 -15.53 15.72 7.13
N SER A 6 -16.73 15.25 6.80
CA SER A 6 -16.95 13.90 6.30
C SER A 6 -16.22 13.66 4.99
N ALA A 7 -16.30 14.62 4.06
CA ALA A 7 -15.61 14.52 2.78
C ALA A 7 -14.10 14.46 2.96
N GLY A 8 -13.55 15.32 3.81
CA GLY A 8 -12.11 15.32 4.09
C GLY A 8 -11.65 14.02 4.72
N TYR A 9 -12.42 13.50 5.66
CA TYR A 9 -12.11 12.24 6.30
C TYR A 9 -12.13 11.08 5.31
N ALA A 10 -13.14 11.04 4.43
CA ALA A 10 -13.25 9.99 3.43
C ALA A 10 -12.06 9.99 2.47
N GLN A 11 -11.62 11.16 2.03
CA GLN A 11 -10.45 11.30 1.16
C GLN A 11 -9.18 10.80 1.83
N VAL A 12 -8.98 11.18 3.09
CA VAL A 12 -7.82 10.75 3.87
C VAL A 12 -7.85 9.23 4.07
N ARG A 13 -9.01 8.70 4.41
CA ARG A 13 -9.17 7.25 4.60
C ARG A 13 -8.85 6.48 3.33
N GLU A 14 -9.33 6.94 2.17
CA GLU A 14 -9.03 6.33 0.88
C GLU A 14 -7.55 6.35 0.58
N ARG A 15 -6.88 7.46 0.86
CA ARG A 15 -5.45 7.58 0.67
C ARG A 15 -4.68 6.61 1.56
N VAL A 16 -5.07 6.53 2.84
CA VAL A 16 -4.45 5.58 3.78
C VAL A 16 -4.67 4.15 3.31
N LEU A 17 -5.89 3.82 2.91
CA LEU A 17 -6.20 2.48 2.41
C LEU A 17 -5.36 2.14 1.17
N ALA A 18 -5.23 3.06 0.24
CA ALA A 18 -4.41 2.86 -0.95
C ALA A 18 -2.94 2.61 -0.60
N LEU A 19 -2.42 3.32 0.39
CA LEU A 19 -1.05 3.13 0.87
C LEU A 19 -0.89 1.78 1.59
N LEU A 20 -1.86 1.40 2.41
CA LEU A 20 -1.84 0.13 3.14
C LEU A 20 -1.89 -1.07 2.21
N THR A 21 -2.55 -0.94 1.07
CA THR A 21 -2.70 -2.05 0.12
C THR A 21 -1.55 -2.16 -0.89
N GLY A 22 -0.47 -1.47 -0.65
CA GLY A 22 0.73 -1.59 -1.46
C GLY A 22 0.82 -0.64 -2.65
N ARG A 23 -0.10 0.31 -2.76
CA ARG A 23 -0.05 1.33 -3.80
C ARG A 23 0.87 2.49 -3.45
N TYR A 24 1.46 2.44 -2.28
CA TYR A 24 2.31 3.53 -1.78
C TYR A 24 3.55 3.76 -2.67
N GLU A 25 3.94 2.76 -3.43
CA GLU A 25 5.06 2.88 -4.35
C GLU A 25 4.84 3.97 -5.42
N GLN A 26 3.57 4.21 -5.76
CA GLN A 26 3.17 5.20 -6.73
C GLN A 26 2.88 6.56 -6.11
N ALA A 27 2.89 6.63 -4.79
CA ALA A 27 2.60 7.86 -4.07
C ALA A 27 3.84 8.74 -3.97
N ASP A 28 3.61 10.04 -3.82
CA ASP A 28 4.67 10.98 -3.47
C ASP A 28 5.39 10.49 -2.21
N PRO A 29 6.73 10.50 -2.18
CA PRO A 29 7.49 10.07 -1.01
C PRO A 29 7.05 10.75 0.30
N LYS A 30 6.59 11.99 0.23
CA LYS A 30 6.12 12.71 1.42
C LYS A 30 4.82 12.17 1.99
N THR A 31 4.07 11.41 1.20
CA THR A 31 2.80 10.83 1.63
C THR A 31 2.89 9.36 1.96
N ARG A 32 4.07 8.75 1.80
CA ARG A 32 4.26 7.35 2.17
C ARG A 32 4.11 7.16 3.66
N LEU A 33 3.40 6.09 3.99
CA LEU A 33 3.33 5.66 5.37
C LEU A 33 4.60 4.90 5.74
N VAL A 34 5.10 5.21 6.93
CA VAL A 34 6.30 4.57 7.43
C VAL A 34 5.88 3.42 8.32
N ARG A 35 5.80 2.25 7.85
CA ARG A 35 5.55 1.02 8.61
C ARG A 35 4.16 0.88 9.22
N LEU A 36 3.31 0.23 8.48
CA LEU A 36 2.13 -0.39 9.05
C LEU A 36 2.24 -1.89 8.76
N PRO A 37 2.27 -2.73 9.79
CA PRO A 37 2.36 -4.17 9.57
C PRO A 37 1.11 -4.68 8.88
N VAL A 38 1.31 -5.42 7.80
CA VAL A 38 0.22 -6.01 7.04
C VAL A 38 -0.17 -7.32 7.71
N PRO A 39 -1.47 -7.57 7.97
CA PRO A 39 -1.91 -8.84 8.54
C PRO A 39 -1.50 -10.03 7.67
N ALA A 40 -1.12 -11.13 8.31
CA ALA A 40 -0.69 -12.34 7.60
C ALA A 40 -1.76 -12.86 6.64
N GLY A 41 -3.02 -12.81 7.04
CA GLY A 41 -4.13 -13.26 6.19
C GLY A 41 -4.24 -12.45 4.89
N LEU A 42 -3.95 -11.15 4.96
CA LEU A 42 -3.97 -10.30 3.77
C LEU A 42 -2.77 -10.58 2.87
N VAL A 43 -1.60 -10.82 3.44
CA VAL A 43 -0.42 -11.22 2.68
C VAL A 43 -0.67 -12.53 1.95
N ASP A 44 -1.26 -13.52 2.63
CA ASP A 44 -1.58 -14.82 2.05
C ASP A 44 -2.59 -14.69 0.92
N ALA A 45 -3.65 -13.93 1.13
CA ALA A 45 -4.67 -13.71 0.10
C ALA A 45 -4.07 -13.04 -1.15
N THR A 46 -3.19 -12.08 -0.95
CA THR A 46 -2.51 -11.39 -2.05
C THR A 46 -1.64 -12.35 -2.85
N GLU A 47 -0.88 -13.22 -2.17
CA GLU A 47 -0.03 -14.19 -2.83
C GLU A 47 -0.83 -15.25 -3.57
N GLN A 48 -1.88 -15.76 -2.95
CA GLN A 48 -2.78 -16.71 -3.61
C GLN A 48 -3.41 -16.11 -4.87
N LEU A 49 -3.79 -14.85 -4.80
CA LEU A 49 -4.35 -14.13 -5.96
C LEU A 49 -3.33 -14.04 -7.09
N ARG A 50 -2.08 -13.72 -6.78
CA ARG A 50 -1.00 -13.69 -7.79
C ARG A 50 -0.81 -15.05 -8.45
N GLN A 51 -0.79 -16.11 -7.65
CA GLN A 51 -0.62 -17.47 -8.18
C GLN A 51 -1.76 -17.84 -9.11
N VAL A 52 -2.99 -17.58 -8.70
CA VAL A 52 -4.16 -17.89 -9.53
C VAL A 52 -4.13 -17.08 -10.84
N GLN A 53 -3.72 -15.83 -10.77
CA GLN A 53 -3.59 -15.01 -11.98
C GLN A 53 -2.55 -15.58 -12.94
N ARG A 54 -1.40 -16.03 -12.44
CA ARG A 54 -0.37 -16.67 -13.27
C ARG A 54 -0.88 -17.97 -13.88
N GLN A 55 -1.55 -18.80 -13.08
CA GLN A 55 -2.11 -20.06 -13.54
C GLN A 55 -3.19 -19.85 -14.61
N LYS A 56 -4.04 -18.83 -14.40
CA LYS A 56 -5.09 -18.49 -15.35
C LYS A 56 -4.49 -18.07 -16.70
N THR A 57 -3.46 -17.24 -16.68
CA THR A 57 -2.78 -16.80 -17.88
C THR A 57 -2.15 -17.99 -18.60
N ALA A 58 -1.48 -18.88 -17.87
CA ALA A 58 -0.87 -20.08 -18.44
C ALA A 58 -1.91 -21.01 -19.06
N ALA A 59 -3.03 -21.23 -18.38
CA ALA A 59 -4.12 -22.07 -18.90
C ALA A 59 -4.71 -21.47 -20.17
N PHE A 60 -4.91 -20.16 -20.19
CA PHE A 60 -5.43 -19.47 -21.36
C PHE A 60 -4.47 -19.59 -22.57
N GLU A 61 -3.19 -19.40 -22.35
CA GLU A 61 -2.16 -19.53 -23.39
C GLU A 61 -2.05 -20.96 -23.90
N ALA A 62 -2.28 -21.94 -23.03
CA ALA A 62 -2.27 -23.36 -23.43
C ALA A 62 -3.56 -23.79 -24.12
N GLY A 63 -4.55 -22.93 -24.24
CA GLY A 63 -5.85 -23.27 -24.81
C GLY A 63 -6.75 -24.09 -23.90
N ASP A 64 -6.40 -24.22 -22.63
CA ASP A 64 -7.20 -24.94 -21.63
C ASP A 64 -8.21 -23.97 -21.02
N PHE A 65 -9.28 -23.75 -21.78
CA PHE A 65 -10.29 -22.76 -21.40
C PHE A 65 -11.15 -23.17 -20.20
N ASP A 66 -11.32 -24.48 -20.00
CA ASP A 66 -12.07 -24.96 -18.82
C ASP A 66 -11.32 -24.66 -17.53
N SER A 67 -10.01 -24.95 -17.52
CA SER A 67 -9.16 -24.59 -16.39
C SER A 67 -9.09 -23.08 -16.19
N ALA A 68 -8.98 -22.32 -17.27
CA ALA A 68 -8.96 -20.86 -17.20
C ALA A 68 -10.24 -20.30 -16.60
N ALA A 69 -11.40 -20.88 -16.95
CA ALA A 69 -12.69 -20.46 -16.39
C ALA A 69 -12.78 -20.76 -14.89
N ALA A 70 -12.33 -21.93 -14.46
CA ALA A 70 -12.31 -22.31 -13.05
C ALA A 70 -11.38 -21.39 -12.25
N LEU A 71 -10.23 -21.07 -12.81
CA LEU A 71 -9.26 -20.15 -12.17
C LEU A 71 -9.81 -18.72 -12.11
N ARG A 72 -10.55 -18.31 -13.13
CA ARG A 72 -11.20 -16.99 -13.10
C ARG A 72 -12.23 -16.90 -11.97
N ALA A 73 -12.99 -17.95 -11.74
CA ALA A 73 -13.94 -18.02 -10.62
C ALA A 73 -13.19 -17.93 -9.29
N ARG A 74 -12.08 -18.64 -9.17
CA ARG A 74 -11.24 -18.62 -7.98
C ARG A 74 -10.63 -17.22 -7.77
N GLU A 75 -10.18 -16.60 -8.83
CA GLU A 75 -9.66 -15.23 -8.79
C GLU A 75 -10.70 -14.26 -8.22
N LYS A 76 -11.93 -14.38 -8.69
CA LYS A 76 -13.03 -13.53 -8.20
C LYS A 76 -13.26 -13.70 -6.70
N GLN A 77 -13.24 -14.94 -6.23
CA GLN A 77 -13.37 -15.24 -4.80
C GLN A 77 -12.23 -14.64 -3.99
N LEU A 78 -11.01 -14.79 -4.47
CA LEU A 78 -9.83 -14.26 -3.79
C LEU A 78 -9.80 -12.74 -3.77
N ARG A 79 -10.26 -12.10 -4.83
CA ARG A 79 -10.39 -10.63 -4.85
C ARG A 79 -11.39 -10.15 -3.82
N ALA A 80 -12.51 -10.84 -3.70
CA ALA A 80 -13.52 -10.50 -2.69
C ALA A 80 -12.99 -10.69 -1.28
N GLU A 81 -12.26 -11.78 -1.04
CA GLU A 81 -11.64 -12.06 0.25
C GLU A 81 -10.59 -11.03 0.60
N LYS A 82 -9.73 -10.69 -0.35
CA LYS A 82 -8.71 -9.67 -0.18
C LYS A 82 -9.34 -8.33 0.16
N LEU A 83 -10.38 -7.94 -0.56
CA LEU A 83 -11.09 -6.69 -0.31
C LEU A 83 -11.70 -6.66 1.09
N ARG A 84 -12.31 -7.76 1.52
CA ARG A 84 -12.86 -7.89 2.86
C ARG A 84 -11.78 -7.70 3.93
N LEU A 85 -10.65 -8.37 3.76
CA LEU A 85 -9.53 -8.27 4.70
C LEU A 85 -8.94 -6.86 4.73
N GLU A 86 -8.83 -6.21 3.58
CA GLU A 86 -8.38 -4.81 3.51
C GLU A 86 -9.31 -3.88 4.26
N HIS A 87 -10.62 -4.06 4.10
CA HIS A 87 -11.60 -3.24 4.80
C HIS A 87 -11.58 -3.48 6.31
N GLU A 88 -11.45 -4.72 6.74
CA GLU A 88 -11.34 -5.05 8.16
C GLU A 88 -10.09 -4.42 8.76
N TRP A 89 -8.97 -4.53 8.06
CA TRP A 89 -7.72 -3.93 8.51
C TRP A 89 -7.83 -2.42 8.60
N ALA A 90 -8.33 -1.78 7.55
CA ALA A 90 -8.51 -0.33 7.52
C ALA A 90 -9.46 0.16 8.61
N ALA A 91 -10.51 -0.60 8.91
CA ALA A 91 -11.46 -0.25 9.97
C ALA A 91 -10.81 -0.28 11.36
N GLY A 92 -9.81 -1.14 11.54
CA GLY A 92 -9.07 -1.23 12.81
C GLY A 92 -7.95 -0.20 12.95
N VAL A 93 -7.64 0.55 11.89
CA VAL A 93 -6.57 1.54 11.91
C VAL A 93 -7.12 2.89 12.37
N ASP A 94 -6.47 3.48 13.37
CA ASP A 94 -6.76 4.85 13.76
C ASP A 94 -6.11 5.80 12.75
N VAL A 95 -6.91 6.29 11.83
CA VAL A 95 -6.44 7.12 10.72
C VAL A 95 -5.78 8.40 11.22
N ARG A 96 -6.33 9.00 12.28
CA ARG A 96 -5.74 10.22 12.86
C ARG A 96 -4.38 9.96 13.45
N ALA A 97 -4.24 8.85 14.18
CA ALA A 97 -2.97 8.47 14.78
C ALA A 97 -1.93 8.16 13.70
N VAL A 98 -2.34 7.48 12.63
CA VAL A 98 -1.46 7.18 11.50
C VAL A 98 -0.97 8.46 10.82
N ILE A 99 -1.86 9.40 10.57
CA ILE A 99 -1.50 10.68 9.95
C ILE A 99 -0.55 11.46 10.84
N ALA A 100 -0.86 11.56 12.14
CA ALA A 100 -0.03 12.27 13.09
C ALA A 100 1.37 11.67 13.18
N GLU A 101 1.45 10.34 13.24
CA GLU A 101 2.73 9.63 13.26
C GLU A 101 3.50 9.83 11.97
N ASN A 102 2.83 9.76 10.84
CA ASN A 102 3.46 9.98 9.54
C ASN A 102 4.04 11.39 9.44
N GLN A 103 3.28 12.39 9.89
CA GLN A 103 3.75 13.77 9.91
C GLN A 103 4.95 13.94 10.85
N ARG A 104 4.89 13.32 12.02
CA ARG A 104 5.99 13.34 12.98
C ARG A 104 7.28 12.78 12.37
N VAL A 105 7.16 11.63 11.71
CA VAL A 105 8.30 10.97 11.08
C VAL A 105 8.87 11.83 9.95
N HIS A 106 8.02 12.42 9.14
CA HIS A 106 8.49 13.28 8.05
C HIS A 106 9.20 14.53 8.57
N ARG A 107 8.70 15.13 9.64
CA ARG A 107 9.40 16.26 10.28
C ARG A 107 10.76 15.84 10.81
N GLU A 108 10.84 14.65 11.40
CA GLU A 108 12.12 14.14 11.91
C GLU A 108 13.09 13.85 10.78
N LEU A 109 12.61 13.30 9.67
CA LEU A 109 13.43 13.08 8.48
C LEU A 109 13.96 14.40 7.92
N ASP A 110 13.11 15.41 7.84
CA ASP A 110 13.53 16.72 7.36
C ASP A 110 14.59 17.33 8.28
N ARG A 111 14.42 17.20 9.59
CA ARG A 111 15.39 17.65 10.57
C ARG A 111 16.74 16.96 10.40
N LEU A 112 16.71 15.64 10.20
CA LEU A 112 17.94 14.86 10.00
C LEU A 112 18.62 15.22 8.68
N ARG A 113 17.84 15.43 7.62
CA ARG A 113 18.38 15.88 6.35
C ARG A 113 19.06 17.24 6.46
N ASP A 114 18.46 18.16 7.20
CA ASP A 114 19.05 19.48 7.44
C ASP A 114 20.35 19.36 8.23
N LEU A 115 20.40 18.48 9.24
CA LEU A 115 21.63 18.24 9.97
C LEU A 115 22.73 17.71 9.07
N LEU A 116 22.40 16.77 8.19
CA LEU A 116 23.39 16.25 7.22
C LEU A 116 23.90 17.34 6.31
N ARG A 117 23.04 18.20 5.81
CA ARG A 117 23.46 19.33 4.96
C ARG A 117 24.37 20.29 5.71
N GLN A 118 24.08 20.56 6.99
CA GLN A 118 24.93 21.41 7.82
C GLN A 118 26.35 20.86 7.97
N HIS A 119 26.49 19.54 7.88
CA HIS A 119 27.78 18.86 7.94
C HIS A 119 28.37 18.58 6.56
N GLY A 120 27.78 19.15 5.51
CA GLY A 120 28.27 18.97 4.15
C GLY A 120 27.95 17.63 3.52
N ILE A 121 26.99 16.89 4.08
CA ILE A 121 26.57 15.59 3.59
C ILE A 121 25.27 15.73 2.82
N GLU A 122 25.23 15.22 1.59
CA GLU A 122 24.01 15.24 0.79
C GLU A 122 23.16 14.00 1.11
N PRO A 123 21.99 14.16 1.72
CA PRO A 123 21.21 13.01 2.17
C PRO A 123 20.54 12.20 1.07
N ASP A 124 20.23 12.84 -0.07
CA ASP A 124 19.40 12.19 -1.07
C ASP A 124 20.16 11.77 -2.33
N GLY A 125 21.15 12.54 -2.72
CA GLY A 125 21.85 12.32 -3.97
C GLY A 125 23.32 11.98 -3.85
N GLY A 126 23.82 11.90 -2.63
CA GLY A 126 25.25 11.72 -2.37
C GLY A 126 25.83 10.49 -3.04
N THR A 127 25.12 9.39 -2.96
CA THR A 127 25.56 8.12 -3.55
C THR A 127 25.63 8.19 -5.06
N ALA A 128 24.67 8.84 -5.68
CA ALA A 128 24.63 8.95 -7.14
C ALA A 128 25.77 9.81 -7.68
N ARG A 129 26.25 10.77 -6.89
CA ARG A 129 27.28 11.70 -7.36
C ARG A 129 28.70 11.25 -7.05
N THR A 130 28.84 10.22 -6.27
CA THR A 130 30.18 9.69 -5.96
C THR A 130 30.78 8.90 -7.10
N ALA A 131 30.00 8.64 -8.10
CA ALA A 131 30.48 7.93 -9.28
C ALA A 131 31.51 8.76 -10.06
#